data_9ffdaee2c0638c8cb8b756f146c2c241
#
_entry.id   9ffdaee2c0638c8cb8b756f146c2c241
#
_cell.length_a   1.000
_cell.length_b   1.000
_cell.length_c   1.000
_cell.angle_alpha   90.00
_cell.angle_beta   90.00
_cell.angle_gamma   90.00
#
_symmetry.space_group_name_H-M   'P 1'
#
loop_
_entity.id
_entity.type
_entity.pdbx_description
1 polymer ?
#
loop_
_entity_poly.entity_id
_entity_poly.type
_entity_poly.pdbx_seq_one_letter_code
_entity_poly.pdbx_strand_id
1 'polypeptide(L)'
;MAILYFLLTIFIFGILVLVHEGGHFLLARANGIEVQEFAIGMGPKILSRVSKKSGIRYSLRLFPIGGFVSMTGEDDESDNPDAFCNKSVWRRMLTILAGPLTNILAGIIGMLILVLATGQLGSTVIADFADEAKSSAWLMAGDKIVAVDGVPVHTGNELVYEIMNSGYEPVDVTVVRDGKKITLEGVEFPTFTESEATFGETDFKLYAEQKNVGTVLKHAFFRSISTIKMIWDSIIDMIRGRYGMDAVSGPIGITNTVGTVVKTGGFLNLLYLFVVLAMNLGVVNLLPIPALDGGRFVFLLIEGIIGRPLNRKVEAYVNGIGLFILLGLMVLVAFKDILTLIRK
;
A
#
# COMPACT_ATOMS: atom_id res chain seq x y z
N MET A 1 -19.56 -20.11 2.43
CA MET A 1 -19.03 -18.78 2.72
C MET A 1 -17.52 -18.68 2.49
N ALA A 2 -16.66 -19.57 3.02
CA ALA A 2 -15.20 -19.53 2.82
C ALA A 2 -14.77 -19.49 1.35
N ILE A 3 -15.38 -20.31 0.48
CA ILE A 3 -15.10 -20.31 -0.97
C ILE A 3 -15.43 -18.94 -1.60
N LEU A 4 -16.52 -18.30 -1.21
CA LEU A 4 -16.90 -16.99 -1.71
C LEU A 4 -15.85 -15.92 -1.32
N TYR A 5 -15.37 -15.92 -0.08
CA TYR A 5 -14.35 -14.98 0.38
C TYR A 5 -13.01 -15.22 -0.32
N PHE A 6 -12.67 -16.48 -0.55
CA PHE A 6 -11.48 -16.85 -1.33
C PHE A 6 -11.59 -16.34 -2.79
N LEU A 7 -12.72 -16.55 -3.46
CA LEU A 7 -12.95 -16.04 -4.81
C LEU A 7 -12.92 -14.50 -4.86
N LEU A 8 -13.50 -13.83 -3.86
CA LEU A 8 -13.45 -12.38 -3.74
C LEU A 8 -12.03 -11.86 -3.53
N THR A 9 -11.24 -12.56 -2.72
CA THR A 9 -9.81 -12.24 -2.52
C THR A 9 -9.03 -12.36 -3.83
N ILE A 10 -9.21 -13.46 -4.57
CA ILE A 10 -8.61 -13.64 -5.90
C ILE A 10 -9.03 -12.53 -6.85
N PHE A 11 -10.29 -12.14 -6.84
CA PHE A 11 -10.81 -11.07 -7.68
C PHE A 11 -10.17 -9.71 -7.36
N ILE A 12 -10.07 -9.37 -6.06
CA ILE A 12 -9.40 -8.13 -5.59
C ILE A 12 -7.94 -8.12 -6.04
N PHE A 13 -7.19 -9.20 -5.77
CA PHE A 13 -5.80 -9.30 -6.20
C PHE A 13 -5.65 -9.29 -7.73
N GLY A 14 -6.57 -9.92 -8.45
CA GLY A 14 -6.61 -9.89 -9.91
C GLY A 14 -6.72 -8.47 -10.45
N ILE A 15 -7.58 -7.63 -9.86
CA ILE A 15 -7.70 -6.21 -10.22
C ILE A 15 -6.41 -5.45 -9.87
N LEU A 16 -5.84 -5.66 -8.68
CA LEU A 16 -4.62 -4.98 -8.25
C LEU A 16 -3.44 -5.28 -9.19
N VAL A 17 -3.28 -6.54 -9.56
CA VAL A 17 -2.25 -6.97 -10.52
C VAL A 17 -2.54 -6.41 -11.92
N LEU A 18 -3.80 -6.44 -12.37
CA LEU A 18 -4.18 -5.89 -13.67
C LEU A 18 -3.85 -4.38 -13.76
N VAL A 19 -4.09 -3.63 -12.70
CA VAL A 19 -3.75 -2.20 -12.61
C VAL A 19 -2.24 -2.01 -12.66
N HIS A 20 -1.50 -2.82 -11.91
CA HIS A 20 -0.03 -2.81 -11.87
C HIS A 20 0.58 -3.08 -13.25
N GLU A 21 0.23 -4.21 -13.86
CA GLU A 21 0.71 -4.59 -15.18
C GLU A 21 0.25 -3.61 -16.27
N GLY A 22 -0.97 -3.06 -16.08
CA GLY A 22 -1.51 -2.00 -16.93
C GLY A 22 -0.63 -0.75 -16.93
N GLY A 23 -0.04 -0.40 -15.79
CA GLY A 23 0.93 0.69 -15.66
C GLY A 23 2.17 0.46 -16.52
N HIS A 24 2.84 -0.69 -16.35
CA HIS A 24 3.98 -1.08 -17.19
C HIS A 24 3.63 -1.08 -18.67
N PHE A 25 2.51 -1.69 -19.03
CA PHE A 25 2.03 -1.76 -20.41
C PHE A 25 1.83 -0.39 -21.04
N LEU A 26 1.14 0.50 -20.33
CA LEU A 26 0.83 1.84 -20.86
C LEU A 26 2.11 2.67 -21.06
N LEU A 27 3.01 2.66 -20.06
CA LEU A 27 4.25 3.43 -20.14
C LEU A 27 5.28 2.79 -21.09
N ALA A 28 5.33 1.47 -21.19
CA ALA A 28 6.16 0.79 -22.20
C ALA A 28 5.77 1.28 -23.61
N ARG A 29 4.47 1.25 -23.93
CA ARG A 29 3.98 1.74 -25.21
C ARG A 29 4.20 3.23 -25.43
N ALA A 30 3.97 4.06 -24.42
CA ALA A 30 4.20 5.51 -24.50
C ALA A 30 5.68 5.85 -24.73
N ASN A 31 6.61 5.03 -24.18
CA ASN A 31 8.04 5.17 -24.35
C ASN A 31 8.58 4.50 -25.65
N GLY A 32 7.69 3.94 -26.50
CA GLY A 32 8.08 3.28 -27.74
C GLY A 32 8.82 1.95 -27.49
N ILE A 33 8.51 1.25 -26.41
CA ILE A 33 9.04 -0.08 -26.12
C ILE A 33 8.07 -1.11 -26.72
N GLU A 34 8.64 -2.09 -27.44
CA GLU A 34 7.86 -3.17 -28.03
C GLU A 34 7.37 -4.13 -26.96
N VAL A 35 6.02 -4.23 -26.83
CA VAL A 35 5.37 -5.19 -25.95
C VAL A 35 4.95 -6.41 -26.76
N GLN A 36 5.42 -7.58 -26.33
CA GLN A 36 5.14 -8.87 -26.96
C GLN A 36 3.82 -9.47 -26.45
N GLU A 37 3.65 -9.50 -25.12
CA GLU A 37 2.50 -10.12 -24.48
C GLU A 37 2.05 -9.32 -23.25
N PHE A 38 0.73 -9.16 -23.12
CA PHE A 38 0.07 -8.73 -21.89
C PHE A 38 -0.76 -9.90 -21.37
N ALA A 39 -0.37 -10.44 -20.22
CA ALA A 39 -0.97 -11.64 -19.66
C ALA A 39 -1.63 -11.36 -18.31
N ILE A 40 -2.85 -11.87 -18.14
CA ILE A 40 -3.55 -11.93 -16.85
C ILE A 40 -3.42 -13.36 -16.34
N GLY A 41 -2.86 -13.53 -15.12
CA GLY A 41 -2.58 -14.82 -14.53
C GLY A 41 -1.25 -15.42 -14.98
N MET A 42 -0.95 -16.59 -14.46
CA MET A 42 0.26 -17.36 -14.72
C MET A 42 -0.06 -18.78 -15.20
N GLY A 43 0.95 -19.51 -15.68
CA GLY A 43 0.84 -20.90 -16.15
C GLY A 43 0.35 -21.03 -17.59
N PRO A 44 -0.27 -22.16 -17.95
CA PRO A 44 -0.74 -22.43 -19.32
C PRO A 44 -1.79 -21.42 -19.79
N LYS A 45 -1.78 -21.10 -21.10
CA LYS A 45 -2.72 -20.19 -21.72
C LYS A 45 -4.09 -20.87 -21.88
N ILE A 46 -5.14 -20.28 -21.31
CA ILE A 46 -6.53 -20.70 -21.54
C ILE A 46 -7.09 -20.01 -22.79
N LEU A 47 -6.91 -18.69 -22.87
CA LEU A 47 -7.32 -17.86 -23.99
C LEU A 47 -6.15 -17.01 -24.44
N SER A 48 -5.98 -16.87 -25.75
CA SER A 48 -4.93 -16.03 -26.32
C SER A 48 -5.39 -15.44 -27.64
N ARG A 49 -5.18 -14.12 -27.81
CA ARG A 49 -5.51 -13.40 -29.04
C ARG A 49 -4.38 -12.41 -29.35
N VAL A 50 -3.93 -12.41 -30.61
CA VAL A 50 -3.00 -11.40 -31.11
C VAL A 50 -3.79 -10.27 -31.75
N SER A 51 -3.50 -9.04 -31.34
CA SER A 51 -4.10 -7.84 -31.92
C SER A 51 -3.56 -7.61 -33.34
N LYS A 52 -4.44 -7.54 -34.33
CA LYS A 52 -4.08 -7.25 -35.72
C LYS A 52 -3.46 -5.86 -35.93
N LYS A 53 -3.79 -4.89 -35.03
CA LYS A 53 -3.29 -3.51 -35.13
C LYS A 53 -1.93 -3.30 -34.49
N SER A 54 -1.66 -3.94 -33.35
CA SER A 54 -0.46 -3.71 -32.54
C SER A 54 0.50 -4.88 -32.51
N GLY A 55 0.12 -6.06 -33.01
CA GLY A 55 0.90 -7.29 -32.90
C GLY A 55 0.97 -7.88 -31.48
N ILE A 56 0.46 -7.18 -30.47
CA ILE A 56 0.53 -7.58 -29.07
C ILE A 56 -0.38 -8.76 -28.83
N ARG A 57 0.16 -9.76 -28.12
CA ARG A 57 -0.62 -10.89 -27.64
C ARG A 57 -1.27 -10.55 -26.31
N TYR A 58 -2.58 -10.72 -26.22
CA TYR A 58 -3.35 -10.67 -24.97
C TYR A 58 -3.70 -12.08 -24.57
N SER A 59 -3.38 -12.48 -23.34
CA SER A 59 -3.64 -13.84 -22.87
C SER A 59 -4.25 -13.88 -21.47
N LEU A 60 -5.14 -14.84 -21.27
CA LEU A 60 -5.65 -15.25 -19.98
C LEU A 60 -5.07 -16.62 -19.65
N ARG A 61 -4.50 -16.77 -18.47
CA ARG A 61 -3.78 -17.97 -18.03
C ARG A 61 -4.50 -18.67 -16.90
N LEU A 62 -4.17 -19.94 -16.69
CA LEU A 62 -4.91 -20.86 -15.82
C LEU A 62 -4.92 -20.44 -14.35
N PHE A 63 -3.81 -19.97 -13.82
CA PHE A 63 -3.73 -19.55 -12.43
C PHE A 63 -4.03 -18.05 -12.34
N PRO A 64 -5.15 -17.64 -11.72
CA PRO A 64 -5.56 -16.24 -11.64
C PRO A 64 -4.74 -15.46 -10.56
N ILE A 65 -3.48 -15.80 -10.43
CA ILE A 65 -2.53 -15.17 -9.49
C ILE A 65 -1.45 -14.51 -10.33
N GLY A 66 -1.28 -13.20 -10.16
CA GLY A 66 -0.29 -12.46 -10.91
C GLY A 66 -0.73 -12.07 -12.33
N GLY A 67 0.21 -11.55 -13.05
CA GLY A 67 0.16 -11.16 -14.46
C GLY A 67 1.55 -10.83 -14.91
N PHE A 68 1.74 -10.46 -16.14
CA PHE A 68 3.01 -9.89 -16.62
C PHE A 68 2.84 -9.16 -17.94
N VAL A 69 3.73 -8.22 -18.17
CA VAL A 69 3.97 -7.57 -19.46
C VAL A 69 5.31 -8.04 -19.97
N SER A 70 5.33 -8.80 -21.07
CA SER A 70 6.60 -9.20 -21.70
C SER A 70 7.01 -8.13 -22.71
N MET A 71 8.17 -7.56 -22.51
CA MET A 71 8.78 -6.56 -23.41
C MET A 71 9.98 -7.17 -24.16
N THR A 72 10.15 -6.82 -25.43
CA THR A 72 11.30 -7.25 -26.19
C THR A 72 12.58 -6.72 -25.57
N GLY A 73 13.58 -7.57 -25.35
CA GLY A 73 14.87 -7.16 -24.79
C GLY A 73 14.84 -6.73 -23.32
N GLU A 74 13.86 -7.19 -22.55
CA GLU A 74 13.78 -6.93 -21.11
C GLU A 74 14.82 -7.75 -20.34
N ASP A 75 14.88 -9.04 -20.58
CA ASP A 75 15.79 -9.97 -19.91
C ASP A 75 16.99 -10.36 -20.81
N ASP A 76 16.85 -10.28 -22.13
CA ASP A 76 17.84 -10.65 -23.14
C ASP A 76 18.32 -9.46 -23.97
N GLU A 77 19.48 -9.62 -24.67
CA GLU A 77 19.91 -8.68 -25.66
C GLU A 77 19.05 -8.76 -26.92
N SER A 78 18.84 -7.62 -27.59
CA SER A 78 18.06 -7.56 -28.82
C SER A 78 18.61 -6.48 -29.73
N ASP A 79 18.69 -6.77 -31.04
CA ASP A 79 19.04 -5.78 -32.06
C ASP A 79 17.85 -4.87 -32.46
N ASN A 80 16.65 -5.15 -31.92
CA ASN A 80 15.47 -4.35 -32.21
C ASN A 80 15.60 -2.96 -31.55
N PRO A 81 15.53 -1.85 -32.32
CA PRO A 81 15.64 -0.50 -31.77
C PRO A 81 14.50 -0.16 -30.78
N ASP A 82 13.38 -0.89 -30.84
CA ASP A 82 12.26 -0.74 -29.93
C ASP A 82 12.32 -1.70 -28.74
N ALA A 83 13.41 -2.46 -28.58
CA ALA A 83 13.63 -3.28 -27.41
C ALA A 83 13.85 -2.44 -26.15
N PHE A 84 13.40 -2.92 -25.00
CA PHE A 84 13.58 -2.28 -23.69
C PHE A 84 15.06 -1.92 -23.44
N CYS A 85 15.97 -2.84 -23.70
CA CYS A 85 17.42 -2.64 -23.50
C CYS A 85 18.01 -1.51 -24.36
N ASN A 86 17.41 -1.20 -25.51
CA ASN A 86 17.92 -0.19 -26.45
C ASN A 86 17.31 1.21 -26.22
N LYS A 87 16.36 1.32 -25.27
CA LYS A 87 15.81 2.64 -24.89
C LYS A 87 16.70 3.34 -23.85
N SER A 88 16.58 4.66 -23.81
CA SER A 88 17.29 5.45 -22.79
C SER A 88 16.93 5.00 -21.37
N VAL A 89 17.88 5.13 -20.44
CA VAL A 89 17.68 4.71 -19.03
C VAL A 89 16.43 5.34 -18.44
N TRP A 90 16.17 6.62 -18.71
CA TRP A 90 14.98 7.33 -18.22
C TRP A 90 13.65 6.70 -18.69
N ARG A 91 13.55 6.28 -19.95
CA ARG A 91 12.36 5.62 -20.49
C ARG A 91 12.14 4.27 -19.82
N ARG A 92 13.24 3.53 -19.59
CA ARG A 92 13.19 2.24 -18.87
C ARG A 92 12.76 2.44 -17.41
N MET A 93 13.35 3.41 -16.70
CA MET A 93 12.99 3.76 -15.33
C MET A 93 11.52 4.14 -15.20
N LEU A 94 11.00 5.01 -16.08
CA LEU A 94 9.59 5.40 -16.09
C LEU A 94 8.67 4.19 -16.32
N THR A 95 9.07 3.28 -17.20
CA THR A 95 8.29 2.06 -17.47
C THR A 95 8.24 1.14 -16.26
N ILE A 96 9.37 0.94 -15.56
CA ILE A 96 9.42 0.11 -14.34
C ILE A 96 8.63 0.76 -13.19
N LEU A 97 8.76 2.06 -12.98
CA LEU A 97 8.02 2.76 -11.92
C LEU A 97 6.51 2.81 -12.17
N ALA A 98 6.07 2.66 -13.42
CA ALA A 98 4.66 2.81 -13.78
C ALA A 98 3.75 1.79 -13.07
N GLY A 99 4.17 0.53 -12.91
CA GLY A 99 3.40 -0.48 -12.20
C GLY A 99 3.07 -0.07 -10.77
N PRO A 100 4.07 0.14 -9.90
CA PRO A 100 3.86 0.60 -8.53
C PRO A 100 3.06 1.89 -8.42
N LEU A 101 3.38 2.88 -9.27
CA LEU A 101 2.71 4.19 -9.24
C LEU A 101 1.24 4.10 -9.64
N THR A 102 0.86 3.22 -10.57
CA THR A 102 -0.55 3.02 -10.91
C THR A 102 -1.34 2.37 -9.79
N ASN A 103 -0.73 1.51 -8.99
CA ASN A 103 -1.36 0.96 -7.79
C ASN A 103 -1.59 2.04 -6.72
N ILE A 104 -0.60 2.91 -6.48
CA ILE A 104 -0.76 4.06 -5.58
C ILE A 104 -1.88 4.99 -6.10
N LEU A 105 -1.89 5.28 -7.40
CA LEU A 105 -2.93 6.10 -8.02
C LEU A 105 -4.33 5.46 -7.87
N ALA A 106 -4.46 4.15 -8.08
CA ALA A 106 -5.70 3.42 -7.86
C ALA A 106 -6.15 3.50 -6.39
N GLY A 107 -5.21 3.43 -5.45
CA GLY A 107 -5.47 3.64 -4.02
C GLY A 107 -5.97 5.06 -3.74
N ILE A 108 -5.36 6.09 -4.32
CA ILE A 108 -5.80 7.49 -4.18
C ILE A 108 -7.21 7.70 -4.74
N ILE A 109 -7.49 7.15 -5.92
CA ILE A 109 -8.83 7.21 -6.53
C ILE A 109 -9.85 6.48 -5.65
N GLY A 110 -9.51 5.28 -5.16
CA GLY A 110 -10.34 4.53 -4.23
C GLY A 110 -10.59 5.28 -2.93
N MET A 111 -9.58 5.97 -2.37
CA MET A 111 -9.71 6.81 -1.19
C MET A 111 -10.64 8.00 -1.44
N LEU A 112 -10.55 8.64 -2.60
CA LEU A 112 -11.47 9.71 -2.98
C LEU A 112 -12.92 9.21 -3.02
N ILE A 113 -13.17 8.06 -3.64
CA ILE A 113 -14.49 7.44 -3.67
C ILE A 113 -14.97 7.10 -2.25
N LEU A 114 -14.09 6.57 -1.41
CA LEU A 114 -14.39 6.24 -0.03
C LEU A 114 -14.81 7.49 0.76
N VAL A 115 -14.05 8.58 0.67
CA VAL A 115 -14.35 9.86 1.35
C VAL A 115 -15.65 10.46 0.82
N LEU A 116 -15.92 10.35 -0.48
CA LEU A 116 -17.19 10.77 -1.07
C LEU A 116 -18.38 9.96 -0.53
N ALA A 117 -18.19 8.66 -0.28
CA ALA A 117 -19.24 7.78 0.22
C ALA A 117 -19.40 7.80 1.75
N THR A 118 -18.38 8.22 2.51
CA THR A 118 -18.43 8.34 3.97
C THR A 118 -19.40 9.46 4.36
N GLY A 119 -20.26 9.22 5.36
CA GLY A 119 -21.30 10.18 5.77
C GLY A 119 -20.74 11.43 6.46
N GLN A 120 -19.78 11.24 7.37
CA GLN A 120 -19.18 12.33 8.16
C GLN A 120 -17.66 12.28 8.05
N LEU A 121 -17.03 13.46 8.05
CA LEU A 121 -15.59 13.63 8.05
C LEU A 121 -15.17 14.15 9.43
N GLY A 122 -14.24 13.45 10.09
CA GLY A 122 -13.75 13.87 11.42
C GLY A 122 -12.76 15.03 11.29
N SER A 123 -13.00 16.14 11.99
CA SER A 123 -12.03 17.20 12.16
C SER A 123 -10.93 16.80 13.15
N THR A 124 -10.00 17.71 13.47
CA THR A 124 -9.02 17.54 14.55
C THR A 124 -9.42 18.30 15.82
N VAL A 125 -10.67 18.76 15.92
CA VAL A 125 -11.16 19.51 17.07
C VAL A 125 -11.88 18.57 18.03
N ILE A 126 -11.48 18.58 19.30
CA ILE A 126 -12.09 17.77 20.34
C ILE A 126 -13.50 18.29 20.63
N ALA A 127 -14.49 17.41 20.55
CA ALA A 127 -15.87 17.74 20.86
C ALA A 127 -16.22 17.43 22.31
N ASP A 128 -15.85 16.24 22.78
CA ASP A 128 -16.18 15.73 24.10
C ASP A 128 -15.23 14.60 24.48
N PHE A 129 -15.10 14.32 25.77
CA PHE A 129 -14.27 13.24 26.29
C PHE A 129 -15.11 12.03 26.67
N ALA A 130 -14.50 10.84 26.64
CA ALA A 130 -15.08 9.65 27.25
C ALA A 130 -15.07 9.78 28.78
N ASP A 131 -15.91 8.96 29.45
CA ASP A 131 -15.87 8.89 30.89
C ASP A 131 -14.47 8.44 31.37
N GLU A 132 -13.92 9.15 32.36
CA GLU A 132 -12.58 8.88 32.91
C GLU A 132 -11.41 8.99 31.89
N ALA A 133 -11.57 9.87 30.89
CA ALA A 133 -10.55 10.10 29.87
C ALA A 133 -9.22 10.55 30.49
N LYS A 134 -8.13 9.83 30.23
CA LYS A 134 -6.78 10.16 30.71
C LYS A 134 -6.29 11.48 30.12
N SER A 135 -6.47 11.65 28.79
CA SER A 135 -5.98 12.81 28.07
C SER A 135 -6.62 14.13 28.52
N SER A 136 -7.79 14.07 29.22
CA SER A 136 -8.49 15.25 29.76
C SER A 136 -7.72 16.01 30.84
N ALA A 137 -6.65 15.41 31.40
CA ALA A 137 -5.74 16.13 32.33
C ALA A 137 -4.94 17.23 31.61
N TRP A 138 -4.74 17.14 30.31
CA TRP A 138 -3.97 18.10 29.49
C TRP A 138 -4.82 18.80 28.43
N LEU A 139 -5.68 18.01 27.77
CA LEU A 139 -6.51 18.46 26.63
C LEU A 139 -7.87 18.98 27.12
N MET A 140 -8.49 19.87 26.34
CA MET A 140 -9.80 20.44 26.64
C MET A 140 -10.73 20.31 25.43
N ALA A 141 -12.04 20.27 25.68
CA ALA A 141 -13.03 20.39 24.61
C ALA A 141 -12.86 21.74 23.88
N GLY A 142 -12.89 21.72 22.56
CA GLY A 142 -12.60 22.86 21.71
C GLY A 142 -11.13 22.99 21.26
N ASP A 143 -10.19 22.24 21.85
CA ASP A 143 -8.82 22.19 21.36
C ASP A 143 -8.78 21.65 19.93
N LYS A 144 -8.10 22.37 19.05
CA LYS A 144 -7.75 21.87 17.71
C LYS A 144 -6.36 21.27 17.73
N ILE A 145 -6.27 19.96 17.68
CA ILE A 145 -4.97 19.27 17.62
C ILE A 145 -4.37 19.48 16.23
N VAL A 146 -3.12 19.92 16.18
CA VAL A 146 -2.40 20.20 14.92
C VAL A 146 -1.12 19.40 14.74
N ALA A 147 -0.61 18.77 15.81
CA ALA A 147 0.48 17.80 15.73
C ALA A 147 0.45 16.86 16.94
N VAL A 148 0.95 15.63 16.73
CA VAL A 148 1.21 14.63 17.79
C VAL A 148 2.67 14.22 17.63
N ASP A 149 3.45 14.31 18.71
CA ASP A 149 4.89 14.01 18.72
C ASP A 149 5.67 14.69 17.58
N GLY A 150 5.32 15.97 17.31
CA GLY A 150 5.90 16.76 16.22
C GLY A 150 5.38 16.43 14.81
N VAL A 151 4.59 15.36 14.64
CA VAL A 151 3.98 14.98 13.34
C VAL A 151 2.70 15.79 13.12
N PRO A 152 2.60 16.60 12.05
CA PRO A 152 1.40 17.38 11.74
C PRO A 152 0.20 16.49 11.43
N VAL A 153 -0.99 16.88 11.93
CA VAL A 153 -2.27 16.21 11.65
C VAL A 153 -3.29 17.20 11.08
N HIS A 154 -4.02 16.79 10.06
CA HIS A 154 -4.95 17.65 9.29
C HIS A 154 -6.39 17.11 9.29
N THR A 155 -6.56 15.84 9.59
CA THR A 155 -7.84 15.12 9.59
C THR A 155 -7.96 14.25 10.84
N GLY A 156 -9.19 13.96 11.25
CA GLY A 156 -9.41 13.08 12.40
C GLY A 156 -8.82 11.68 12.22
N ASN A 157 -8.77 11.16 10.99
CA ASN A 157 -8.14 9.85 10.73
C ASN A 157 -6.62 9.86 10.95
N GLU A 158 -5.92 10.94 10.53
CA GLU A 158 -4.48 11.10 10.83
C GLU A 158 -4.25 11.20 12.33
N LEU A 159 -5.06 12.02 13.03
CA LEU A 159 -4.97 12.18 14.47
C LEU A 159 -5.13 10.84 15.20
N VAL A 160 -6.17 10.08 14.88
CA VAL A 160 -6.38 8.75 15.47
C VAL A 160 -5.21 7.82 15.17
N TYR A 161 -4.69 7.84 13.94
CA TYR A 161 -3.53 7.02 13.58
C TYR A 161 -2.27 7.41 14.36
N GLU A 162 -1.95 8.72 14.46
CA GLU A 162 -0.73 9.15 15.19
C GLU A 162 -0.83 8.83 16.69
N ILE A 163 -2.01 9.01 17.32
CA ILE A 163 -2.22 8.59 18.72
C ILE A 163 -2.08 7.06 18.85
N MET A 164 -2.66 6.29 17.92
CA MET A 164 -2.54 4.83 17.94
C MET A 164 -1.07 4.38 17.84
N ASN A 165 -0.30 5.03 16.97
CA ASN A 165 1.08 4.64 16.68
C ASN A 165 2.09 5.10 17.74
N SER A 166 1.91 6.29 18.32
CA SER A 166 2.86 6.92 19.27
C SER A 166 2.33 7.02 20.70
N GLY A 167 1.01 7.12 20.90
CA GLY A 167 0.38 7.37 22.19
C GLY A 167 0.34 6.18 23.16
N TYR A 168 1.09 5.12 22.91
CA TYR A 168 1.34 4.05 23.88
C TYR A 168 2.37 4.45 24.97
N GLU A 169 3.12 5.51 24.73
CA GLU A 169 3.95 6.24 25.67
C GLU A 169 3.44 7.68 25.79
N PRO A 170 3.80 8.45 26.84
CA PRO A 170 3.49 9.86 26.92
C PRO A 170 4.06 10.63 25.72
N VAL A 171 3.23 11.41 25.03
CA VAL A 171 3.59 12.13 23.79
C VAL A 171 3.32 13.62 23.91
N ASP A 172 4.05 14.42 23.14
CA ASP A 172 3.83 15.85 23.04
C ASP A 172 2.69 16.15 22.05
N VAL A 173 1.65 16.83 22.50
CA VAL A 173 0.50 17.20 21.66
C VAL A 173 0.47 18.70 21.45
N THR A 174 0.54 19.16 20.22
CA THR A 174 0.40 20.56 19.87
C THR A 174 -1.03 20.87 19.52
N VAL A 175 -1.64 21.81 20.21
CA VAL A 175 -3.00 22.27 20.03
C VAL A 175 -3.07 23.77 19.68
N VAL A 176 -4.15 24.17 19.05
CA VAL A 176 -4.57 25.57 18.96
C VAL A 176 -5.74 25.75 19.92
N ARG A 177 -5.52 26.49 21.02
CA ARG A 177 -6.46 26.83 22.07
C ARG A 177 -6.60 28.36 22.11
N ASP A 178 -7.81 28.90 22.00
CA ASP A 178 -8.08 30.32 21.97
C ASP A 178 -7.22 31.09 20.93
N GLY A 179 -7.02 30.51 19.78
CA GLY A 179 -6.22 31.06 18.67
C GLY A 179 -4.70 31.02 18.88
N LYS A 180 -4.21 30.48 20.01
CA LYS A 180 -2.78 30.33 20.30
C LYS A 180 -2.33 28.89 20.13
N LYS A 181 -1.18 28.72 19.50
CA LYS A 181 -0.54 27.41 19.38
C LYS A 181 0.24 27.09 20.65
N ILE A 182 -0.09 25.99 21.29
CA ILE A 182 0.49 25.52 22.56
C ILE A 182 0.90 24.07 22.39
N THR A 183 2.08 23.70 22.87
CA THR A 183 2.51 22.29 22.97
C THR A 183 2.34 21.85 24.42
N LEU A 184 1.58 20.78 24.59
CA LEU A 184 1.34 20.09 25.85
C LEU A 184 2.28 18.91 25.91
N GLU A 185 3.19 18.92 26.88
CA GLU A 185 4.21 17.89 27.00
C GLU A 185 3.67 16.70 27.82
N GLY A 186 4.06 15.50 27.39
CA GLY A 186 3.79 14.26 28.11
C GLY A 186 2.31 13.90 28.26
N VAL A 187 1.50 14.14 27.25
CA VAL A 187 0.08 13.77 27.24
C VAL A 187 -0.05 12.25 27.23
N GLU A 188 -0.81 11.71 28.15
CA GLU A 188 -1.08 10.27 28.25
C GLU A 188 -2.42 9.91 27.65
N PHE A 189 -2.44 8.80 26.91
CA PHE A 189 -3.64 8.18 26.33
C PHE A 189 -3.89 6.79 26.95
N PRO A 190 -5.13 6.28 26.92
CA PRO A 190 -5.38 4.87 27.15
C PRO A 190 -4.60 4.01 26.16
N THR A 191 -4.30 2.78 26.55
CA THR A 191 -3.56 1.85 25.71
C THR A 191 -4.26 0.50 25.63
N PHE A 192 -4.09 -0.17 24.50
CA PHE A 192 -4.49 -1.58 24.32
C PHE A 192 -3.35 -2.37 23.70
N THR A 193 -3.35 -3.68 23.92
CA THR A 193 -2.33 -4.58 23.36
C THR A 193 -2.98 -5.55 22.38
N GLU A 194 -2.44 -5.62 21.19
CA GLU A 194 -2.86 -6.56 20.15
C GLU A 194 -1.62 -7.16 19.48
N SER A 195 -1.60 -8.49 19.29
CA SER A 195 -0.48 -9.21 18.67
C SER A 195 0.89 -8.87 19.27
N GLU A 196 0.98 -8.78 20.62
CA GLU A 196 2.18 -8.44 21.41
C GLU A 196 2.66 -6.98 21.28
N ALA A 197 2.01 -6.15 20.47
CA ALA A 197 2.30 -4.73 20.35
C ALA A 197 1.28 -3.89 21.15
N THR A 198 1.77 -2.83 21.79
CA THR A 198 0.93 -1.87 22.52
C THR A 198 0.68 -0.64 21.65
N PHE A 199 -0.56 -0.18 21.66
CA PHE A 199 -1.06 0.96 20.88
C PHE A 199 -1.74 1.95 21.80
N GLY A 200 -1.68 3.24 21.46
CA GLY A 200 -2.51 4.27 22.07
C GLY A 200 -3.95 4.22 21.56
N GLU A 201 -4.88 4.68 22.38
CA GLU A 201 -6.29 4.78 22.03
C GLU A 201 -6.79 6.21 22.28
N THR A 202 -7.63 6.73 21.38
CA THR A 202 -8.27 8.04 21.58
C THR A 202 -9.42 7.91 22.57
N ASP A 203 -9.43 8.75 23.60
CA ASP A 203 -10.44 8.80 24.65
C ASP A 203 -11.35 10.02 24.58
N PHE A 204 -11.46 10.58 23.38
CA PHE A 204 -12.32 11.73 23.06
C PHE A 204 -13.04 11.57 21.72
N LYS A 205 -14.08 12.33 21.52
CA LYS A 205 -14.81 12.45 20.26
C LYS A 205 -14.36 13.72 19.53
N LEU A 206 -14.39 13.67 18.20
CA LEU A 206 -14.04 14.80 17.34
C LEU A 206 -15.30 15.42 16.73
N TYR A 207 -15.31 16.73 16.55
CA TYR A 207 -16.33 17.38 15.75
C TYR A 207 -16.31 16.90 14.32
N ALA A 208 -17.49 16.76 13.72
CA ALA A 208 -17.62 16.51 12.30
C ALA A 208 -17.27 17.79 11.49
N GLU A 209 -16.50 17.62 10.42
CA GLU A 209 -16.20 18.68 9.46
C GLU A 209 -17.29 18.71 8.39
N GLN A 210 -17.73 19.92 8.02
CA GLN A 210 -18.76 20.08 7.01
C GLN A 210 -18.26 19.58 5.64
N LYS A 211 -19.03 18.71 5.01
CA LYS A 211 -18.67 18.08 3.75
C LYS A 211 -18.91 19.04 2.58
N ASN A 212 -17.84 19.40 1.89
CA ASN A 212 -17.81 20.16 0.66
C ASN A 212 -16.64 19.69 -0.22
N VAL A 213 -16.51 20.23 -1.43
CA VAL A 213 -15.46 19.81 -2.38
C VAL A 213 -14.06 19.97 -1.77
N GLY A 214 -13.79 21.08 -1.08
CA GLY A 214 -12.50 21.36 -0.46
C GLY A 214 -12.16 20.36 0.66
N THR A 215 -13.12 20.09 1.57
CA THR A 215 -12.93 19.13 2.66
C THR A 215 -12.82 17.69 2.14
N VAL A 216 -13.57 17.32 1.10
CA VAL A 216 -13.44 15.99 0.45
C VAL A 216 -12.04 15.81 -0.15
N LEU A 217 -11.54 16.78 -0.92
CA LEU A 217 -10.20 16.72 -1.50
C LEU A 217 -9.12 16.71 -0.41
N LYS A 218 -9.24 17.54 0.62
CA LYS A 218 -8.36 17.54 1.79
C LYS A 218 -8.29 16.17 2.44
N HIS A 219 -9.45 15.58 2.79
CA HIS A 219 -9.49 14.27 3.44
C HIS A 219 -8.98 13.17 2.53
N ALA A 220 -9.33 13.15 1.23
CA ALA A 220 -8.82 12.16 0.29
C ALA A 220 -7.29 12.22 0.19
N PHE A 221 -6.72 13.42 0.09
CA PHE A 221 -5.28 13.64 0.00
C PHE A 221 -4.57 13.20 1.29
N PHE A 222 -4.94 13.76 2.43
CA PHE A 222 -4.24 13.49 3.69
C PHE A 222 -4.43 12.05 4.17
N ARG A 223 -5.62 11.44 4.01
CA ARG A 223 -5.81 10.01 4.32
C ARG A 223 -4.99 9.11 3.40
N SER A 224 -4.80 9.48 2.12
CA SER A 224 -3.93 8.72 1.23
C SER A 224 -2.47 8.76 1.69
N ILE A 225 -1.97 9.95 2.05
CA ILE A 225 -0.61 10.11 2.61
C ILE A 225 -0.47 9.34 3.92
N SER A 226 -1.45 9.46 4.83
CA SER A 226 -1.44 8.73 6.10
C SER A 226 -1.46 7.21 5.89
N THR A 227 -2.20 6.70 4.90
CA THR A 227 -2.18 5.28 4.56
C THR A 227 -0.80 4.83 4.05
N ILE A 228 -0.16 5.62 3.19
CA ILE A 228 1.22 5.33 2.73
C ILE A 228 2.20 5.38 3.91
N LYS A 229 2.08 6.39 4.80
CA LYS A 229 2.88 6.48 6.02
C LYS A 229 2.68 5.27 6.91
N MET A 230 1.44 4.87 7.16
CA MET A 230 1.11 3.67 7.95
C MET A 230 1.79 2.40 7.39
N ILE A 231 1.79 2.21 6.07
CA ILE A 231 2.47 1.09 5.43
C ILE A 231 3.98 1.16 5.68
N TRP A 232 4.56 2.35 5.51
CA TRP A 232 5.99 2.59 5.73
C TRP A 232 6.40 2.39 7.19
N ASP A 233 5.64 2.95 8.13
CA ASP A 233 5.86 2.79 9.58
C ASP A 233 5.77 1.31 9.97
N SER A 234 4.79 0.56 9.43
CA SER A 234 4.65 -0.88 9.67
C SER A 234 5.87 -1.68 9.20
N ILE A 235 6.47 -1.31 8.05
CA ILE A 235 7.70 -1.95 7.55
C ILE A 235 8.88 -1.65 8.49
N ILE A 236 9.01 -0.39 8.92
CA ILE A 236 10.09 0.02 9.84
C ILE A 236 9.94 -0.68 11.20
N ASP A 237 8.72 -0.70 11.75
CA ASP A 237 8.42 -1.31 13.04
C ASP A 237 8.63 -2.84 13.02
N MET A 238 8.35 -3.48 11.89
CA MET A 238 8.67 -4.89 11.69
C MET A 238 10.19 -5.12 11.68
N ILE A 239 10.96 -4.26 11.01
CA ILE A 239 12.44 -4.33 11.00
C ILE A 239 13.00 -4.08 12.39
N ARG A 240 12.39 -3.18 13.17
CA ARG A 240 12.78 -2.85 14.55
C ARG A 240 12.34 -3.90 15.57
N GLY A 241 11.53 -4.87 15.18
CA GLY A 241 11.02 -5.93 16.02
C GLY A 241 9.89 -5.51 16.97
N ARG A 242 9.21 -4.37 16.71
CA ARG A 242 8.01 -3.95 17.44
C ARG A 242 6.84 -4.90 17.17
N TYR A 243 6.78 -5.45 15.96
CA TYR A 243 5.79 -6.46 15.56
C TYR A 243 6.47 -7.80 15.36
N GLY A 244 5.88 -8.85 15.94
CA GLY A 244 6.26 -10.22 15.66
C GLY A 244 5.82 -10.68 14.27
N MET A 245 6.26 -11.86 13.86
CA MET A 245 5.81 -12.50 12.60
C MET A 245 4.28 -12.70 12.56
N ASP A 246 3.60 -12.65 13.70
CA ASP A 246 2.15 -12.78 13.79
C ASP A 246 1.39 -11.59 13.18
N ALA A 247 2.01 -10.43 13.11
CA ALA A 247 1.45 -9.26 12.42
C ALA A 247 1.46 -9.37 10.88
N VAL A 248 2.29 -10.25 10.31
CA VAL A 248 2.37 -10.45 8.86
C VAL A 248 1.29 -11.42 8.41
N SER A 249 0.39 -10.99 7.55
CA SER A 249 -0.67 -11.81 6.96
C SER A 249 -0.28 -12.29 5.57
N GLY A 250 -0.34 -13.60 5.36
CA GLY A 250 -0.20 -14.20 4.03
C GLY A 250 -1.54 -14.27 3.28
N PRO A 251 -1.58 -14.96 2.13
CA PRO A 251 -2.80 -15.07 1.31
C PRO A 251 -4.01 -15.62 2.07
N ILE A 252 -3.78 -16.53 3.02
CA ILE A 252 -4.82 -17.15 3.84
C ILE A 252 -5.31 -16.14 4.89
N GLY A 253 -4.41 -15.43 5.56
CA GLY A 253 -4.73 -14.37 6.51
C GLY A 253 -5.54 -13.26 5.86
N ILE A 254 -5.15 -12.81 4.66
CA ILE A 254 -5.89 -11.81 3.89
C ILE A 254 -7.29 -12.31 3.52
N THR A 255 -7.45 -13.59 3.16
CA THR A 255 -8.78 -14.17 2.88
C THR A 255 -9.68 -14.11 4.10
N ASN A 256 -9.15 -14.37 5.30
CA ASN A 256 -9.90 -14.24 6.55
C ASN A 256 -10.28 -12.78 6.83
N THR A 257 -9.37 -11.84 6.61
CA THR A 257 -9.64 -10.40 6.74
C THR A 257 -10.75 -9.97 5.78
N VAL A 258 -10.70 -10.37 4.50
CA VAL A 258 -11.79 -10.14 3.53
C VAL A 258 -13.11 -10.69 4.06
N GLY A 259 -13.11 -11.92 4.59
CA GLY A 259 -14.30 -12.54 5.18
C GLY A 259 -14.86 -11.76 6.36
N THR A 260 -14.02 -11.26 7.26
CA THR A 260 -14.42 -10.44 8.41
C THR A 260 -14.97 -9.10 7.95
N VAL A 261 -14.28 -8.41 7.05
CA VAL A 261 -14.69 -7.12 6.49
C VAL A 261 -16.06 -7.21 5.80
N VAL A 262 -16.29 -8.27 5.02
CA VAL A 262 -17.60 -8.48 4.35
C VAL A 262 -18.72 -8.73 5.36
N LYS A 263 -18.43 -9.46 6.45
CA LYS A 263 -19.45 -9.76 7.49
C LYS A 263 -19.81 -8.56 8.33
N THR A 264 -18.85 -7.73 8.70
CA THR A 264 -18.99 -6.69 9.73
C THR A 264 -19.16 -5.28 9.16
N GLY A 265 -18.61 -5.01 7.96
CA GLY A 265 -18.39 -3.64 7.54
C GLY A 265 -19.03 -3.21 6.22
N GLY A 266 -19.62 -4.12 5.45
CA GLY A 266 -20.24 -3.78 4.18
C GLY A 266 -19.26 -3.27 3.10
N PHE A 267 -19.82 -2.62 2.07
CA PHE A 267 -19.06 -2.20 0.88
C PHE A 267 -17.95 -1.18 1.17
N LEU A 268 -18.17 -0.24 2.08
CA LEU A 268 -17.17 0.82 2.37
C LEU A 268 -15.91 0.26 3.02
N ASN A 269 -16.05 -0.72 3.92
CA ASN A 269 -14.89 -1.36 4.54
C ASN A 269 -14.14 -2.25 3.53
N LEU A 270 -14.85 -2.88 2.58
CA LEU A 270 -14.24 -3.62 1.49
C LEU A 270 -13.47 -2.68 0.55
N LEU A 271 -14.04 -1.51 0.24
CA LEU A 271 -13.36 -0.48 -0.55
C LEU A 271 -12.12 0.05 0.18
N TYR A 272 -12.20 0.27 1.50
CA TYR A 272 -11.03 0.67 2.29
C TYR A 272 -9.94 -0.40 2.27
N LEU A 273 -10.30 -1.66 2.43
CA LEU A 273 -9.36 -2.78 2.31
C LEU A 273 -8.69 -2.81 0.92
N PHE A 274 -9.46 -2.62 -0.15
CA PHE A 274 -8.91 -2.50 -1.51
C PHE A 274 -7.90 -1.34 -1.62
N VAL A 275 -8.22 -0.17 -1.05
CA VAL A 275 -7.34 1.01 -1.03
C VAL A 275 -6.02 0.69 -0.32
N VAL A 276 -6.10 0.09 0.88
CA VAL A 276 -4.90 -0.28 1.65
C VAL A 276 -4.06 -1.30 0.88
N LEU A 277 -4.67 -2.35 0.31
CA LEU A 277 -3.94 -3.36 -0.48
C LEU A 277 -3.31 -2.77 -1.74
N ALA A 278 -4.02 -1.85 -2.44
CA ALA A 278 -3.48 -1.17 -3.62
C ALA A 278 -2.24 -0.34 -3.28
N MET A 279 -2.33 0.49 -2.24
CA MET A 279 -1.21 1.33 -1.79
C MET A 279 -0.06 0.46 -1.25
N ASN A 280 -0.36 -0.59 -0.49
CA ASN A 280 0.64 -1.52 0.01
C ASN A 280 1.42 -2.19 -1.12
N LEU A 281 0.71 -2.72 -2.13
CA LEU A 281 1.35 -3.33 -3.30
C LEU A 281 2.23 -2.30 -4.05
N GLY A 282 1.78 -1.05 -4.18
CA GLY A 282 2.56 0.02 -4.78
C GLY A 282 3.81 0.37 -3.96
N VAL A 283 3.69 0.57 -2.65
CA VAL A 283 4.81 0.93 -1.76
C VAL A 283 5.82 -0.21 -1.67
N VAL A 284 5.37 -1.46 -1.46
CA VAL A 284 6.26 -2.62 -1.35
C VAL A 284 7.03 -2.85 -2.64
N ASN A 285 6.38 -2.71 -3.82
CA ASN A 285 7.07 -2.85 -5.10
C ASN A 285 8.06 -1.71 -5.38
N LEU A 286 7.98 -0.56 -4.70
CA LEU A 286 8.99 0.50 -4.79
C LEU A 286 10.20 0.27 -3.86
N LEU A 287 10.15 -0.71 -2.95
CA LEU A 287 11.30 -1.02 -2.09
C LEU A 287 12.49 -1.49 -2.93
N PRO A 288 13.73 -1.13 -2.54
CA PRO A 288 14.95 -1.53 -3.24
C PRO A 288 15.30 -3.01 -2.98
N ILE A 289 14.31 -3.89 -3.14
CA ILE A 289 14.45 -5.33 -2.91
C ILE A 289 14.57 -6.03 -4.27
N PRO A 290 15.57 -6.90 -4.48
CA PRO A 290 15.69 -7.70 -5.69
C PRO A 290 14.41 -8.49 -5.98
N ALA A 291 14.12 -8.71 -7.26
CA ALA A 291 12.89 -9.30 -7.80
C ALA A 291 11.63 -8.42 -7.71
N LEU A 292 11.68 -7.26 -7.07
CA LEU A 292 10.64 -6.23 -7.14
C LEU A 292 11.04 -5.12 -8.14
N ASP A 293 10.07 -4.30 -8.56
CA ASP A 293 10.31 -3.19 -9.50
C ASP A 293 11.30 -2.16 -8.94
N GLY A 294 11.23 -1.88 -7.63
CA GLY A 294 12.17 -1.01 -6.92
C GLY A 294 13.61 -1.52 -7.00
N GLY A 295 13.83 -2.83 -6.94
CA GLY A 295 15.14 -3.44 -7.16
C GLY A 295 15.64 -3.21 -8.60
N ARG A 296 14.80 -3.45 -9.60
CA ARG A 296 15.11 -3.16 -11.01
C ARG A 296 15.37 -1.68 -11.25
N PHE A 297 14.56 -0.80 -10.63
CA PHE A 297 14.78 0.65 -10.69
C PHE A 297 16.14 1.05 -10.15
N VAL A 298 16.61 0.47 -9.03
CA VAL A 298 17.95 0.73 -8.47
C VAL A 298 19.04 0.33 -9.45
N PHE A 299 18.94 -0.82 -10.12
CA PHE A 299 19.92 -1.19 -11.16
C PHE A 299 19.96 -0.17 -12.30
N LEU A 300 18.80 0.28 -12.79
CA LEU A 300 18.73 1.31 -13.83
C LEU A 300 19.27 2.66 -13.35
N LEU A 301 19.05 3.02 -12.07
CA LEU A 301 19.61 4.24 -11.49
C LEU A 301 21.13 4.19 -11.46
N ILE A 302 21.71 3.07 -11.04
CA ILE A 302 23.17 2.85 -11.05
C ILE A 302 23.71 2.91 -12.48
N GLU A 303 23.04 2.29 -13.44
CA GLU A 303 23.39 2.34 -14.86
C GLU A 303 23.40 3.80 -15.36
N GLY A 304 22.38 4.59 -14.99
CA GLY A 304 22.28 6.02 -15.35
C GLY A 304 23.41 6.86 -14.78
N ILE A 305 23.87 6.57 -13.57
CA ILE A 305 24.98 7.27 -12.90
C ILE A 305 26.33 6.86 -13.51
N ILE A 306 26.55 5.57 -13.77
CA ILE A 306 27.81 5.04 -14.32
C ILE A 306 27.94 5.35 -15.83
N GLY A 307 26.81 5.57 -16.53
CA GLY A 307 26.77 5.84 -17.98
C GLY A 307 27.02 4.61 -18.86
N ARG A 308 26.96 3.41 -18.31
CA ARG A 308 27.14 2.15 -19.05
C ARG A 308 26.21 1.05 -18.49
N PRO A 309 25.76 0.11 -19.34
CA PRO A 309 24.94 -1.01 -18.91
C PRO A 309 25.63 -1.84 -17.82
N LEU A 310 24.85 -2.26 -16.83
CA LEU A 310 25.30 -3.24 -15.82
C LEU A 310 25.40 -4.64 -16.42
N ASN A 311 26.19 -5.48 -15.78
CA ASN A 311 26.31 -6.87 -16.19
C ASN A 311 25.00 -7.62 -15.91
N ARG A 312 24.27 -8.00 -16.96
CA ARG A 312 22.97 -8.68 -16.89
C ARG A 312 23.02 -9.99 -16.11
N LYS A 313 24.14 -10.70 -16.17
CA LYS A 313 24.29 -11.94 -15.38
C LYS A 313 24.23 -11.65 -13.88
N VAL A 314 24.87 -10.54 -13.45
CA VAL A 314 24.84 -10.12 -12.05
C VAL A 314 23.42 -9.71 -11.66
N GLU A 315 22.74 -8.92 -12.48
CA GLU A 315 21.34 -8.52 -12.25
C GLU A 315 20.42 -9.75 -12.15
N ALA A 316 20.52 -10.70 -13.09
CA ALA A 316 19.74 -11.93 -13.08
C ALA A 316 20.02 -12.79 -11.83
N TYR A 317 21.28 -12.90 -11.39
CA TYR A 317 21.62 -13.62 -10.15
C TYR A 317 21.03 -12.95 -8.92
N VAL A 318 21.17 -11.64 -8.81
CA VAL A 318 20.64 -10.89 -7.65
C VAL A 318 19.12 -10.98 -7.59
N ASN A 319 18.45 -10.80 -8.73
CA ASN A 319 16.99 -10.94 -8.82
C ASN A 319 16.54 -12.39 -8.55
N GLY A 320 17.28 -13.39 -9.03
CA GLY A 320 17.00 -14.81 -8.75
C GLY A 320 17.09 -15.15 -7.26
N ILE A 321 18.13 -14.67 -6.58
CA ILE A 321 18.29 -14.84 -5.12
C ILE A 321 17.15 -14.12 -4.38
N GLY A 322 16.84 -12.88 -4.77
CA GLY A 322 15.71 -12.12 -4.18
C GLY A 322 14.38 -12.85 -4.33
N LEU A 323 14.09 -13.37 -5.52
CA LEU A 323 12.88 -14.15 -5.78
C LEU A 323 12.82 -15.40 -4.89
N PHE A 324 13.94 -16.11 -4.75
CA PHE A 324 14.00 -17.30 -3.89
C PHE A 324 13.73 -16.97 -2.42
N ILE A 325 14.28 -15.85 -1.93
CA ILE A 325 14.03 -15.37 -0.56
C ILE A 325 12.56 -15.00 -0.37
N LEU A 326 11.97 -14.25 -1.32
CA LEU A 326 10.56 -13.86 -1.26
C LEU A 326 9.60 -15.05 -1.30
N LEU A 327 9.89 -16.05 -2.15
CA LEU A 327 9.13 -17.31 -2.20
C LEU A 327 9.26 -18.08 -0.88
N GLY A 328 10.46 -18.17 -0.31
CA GLY A 328 10.69 -18.78 1.00
C GLY A 328 9.89 -18.09 2.11
N LEU A 329 9.91 -16.75 2.14
CA LEU A 329 9.11 -15.96 3.08
C LEU A 329 7.61 -16.21 2.89
N MET A 330 7.14 -16.22 1.65
CA MET A 330 5.72 -16.50 1.35
C MET A 330 5.29 -17.87 1.87
N VAL A 331 6.11 -18.89 1.70
CA VAL A 331 5.84 -20.26 2.22
C VAL A 331 5.81 -20.26 3.75
N LEU A 332 6.75 -19.59 4.42
CA LEU A 332 6.78 -19.47 5.88
C LEU A 332 5.53 -18.77 6.43
N VAL A 333 5.13 -17.65 5.81
CA VAL A 333 3.93 -16.91 6.22
C VAL A 333 2.66 -17.74 5.97
N ALA A 334 2.56 -18.42 4.83
CA ALA A 334 1.42 -19.30 4.55
C ALA A 334 1.32 -20.46 5.54
N PHE A 335 2.45 -21.07 5.91
CA PHE A 335 2.50 -22.12 6.93
C PHE A 335 2.04 -21.60 8.31
N LYS A 336 2.51 -20.41 8.72
CA LYS A 336 2.06 -19.74 9.94
C LYS A 336 0.55 -19.48 9.92
N ASP A 337 0.01 -18.96 8.81
CA ASP A 337 -1.43 -18.71 8.67
C ASP A 337 -2.25 -19.99 8.88
N ILE A 338 -1.80 -21.12 8.30
CA ILE A 338 -2.43 -22.44 8.49
C ILE A 338 -2.40 -22.85 9.96
N LEU A 339 -1.24 -22.73 10.63
CA LEU A 339 -1.13 -23.08 12.05
C LEU A 339 -2.04 -22.22 12.92
N THR A 340 -2.18 -20.94 12.62
CA THR A 340 -3.07 -20.02 13.34
C THR A 340 -4.55 -20.43 13.16
N LEU A 341 -4.92 -20.94 11.97
CA LEU A 341 -6.28 -21.45 11.71
C LEU A 341 -6.59 -22.76 12.47
N ILE A 342 -5.60 -23.63 12.62
CA ILE A 342 -5.78 -24.92 13.32
C ILE A 342 -5.87 -24.71 14.85
N ARG A 343 -5.24 -23.65 15.38
CA ARG A 343 -5.23 -23.34 16.81
C ARG A 343 -6.48 -22.58 17.30
N LYS A 344 -7.27 -22.00 16.38
CA LYS A 344 -8.58 -21.36 16.66
C LYS A 344 -9.71 -22.37 16.50
#